data_c73d195b1c95333b03705397fb295169
#
_entry.id   c73d195b1c95333b03705397fb295169
#
_cell.length_a   1.000
_cell.length_b   1.000
_cell.length_c   1.000
_cell.angle_alpha   90.00
_cell.angle_beta   90.00
_cell.angle_gamma   90.00
#
_symmetry.space_group_name_H-M   'P 1'
#
loop_
_entity.id
_entity.type
_entity.pdbx_description
1 polymer ?
#
loop_
_entity_poly.entity_id
_entity_poly.type
_entity_poly.pdbx_seq_one_letter_code
_entity_poly.pdbx_strand_id
1 'polypeptide(L)'
;MVGGILLLSLIDLWGVNKRYLKDSDFVVPAQTRQMFTLTPTDQVILQDSTLYYRVLNMATSTFNDGITPYHHKVIGGYHAAKLRRYQDLIDRHLTREMGALQQAIISGGGRLDSVNGDSFKVLNMLNSRWIIMPTQGGGTLPVFNPHAMGNAWFVNNIRFVESADEEIEALGSIDLRKEAVADKKFEPLLQGVQITPADSASFIRLTEYDSDYLIYEADAKKDELAVFSEIYYPKGWQITIDGKPAEMLRVNYTLRGLVVPEGKHIITFRFDPKSIRITDSIAYAALLIMLLTALYLILRNVKRKRE
;
A
#
# COMPACT_ATOMS: atom_id res chain seq x y z
N MET A 1 -20.73 44.85 -18.11
CA MET A 1 -19.53 44.14 -18.55
C MET A 1 -19.28 42.84 -17.79
N VAL A 2 -19.17 42.86 -16.46
CA VAL A 2 -18.92 41.61 -15.65
C VAL A 2 -20.00 40.54 -15.86
N GLY A 3 -21.30 40.88 -15.86
CA GLY A 3 -22.39 39.93 -16.08
C GLY A 3 -22.37 39.27 -17.46
N GLY A 4 -21.91 39.99 -18.51
CA GLY A 4 -21.74 39.40 -19.84
C GLY A 4 -20.60 38.39 -19.90
N ILE A 5 -19.48 38.67 -19.22
CA ILE A 5 -18.34 37.73 -19.15
C ILE A 5 -18.75 36.47 -18.38
N LEU A 6 -19.45 36.61 -17.25
CA LEU A 6 -19.95 35.46 -16.49
C LEU A 6 -20.90 34.58 -17.30
N LEU A 7 -21.82 35.20 -18.06
CA LEU A 7 -22.76 34.45 -18.89
C LEU A 7 -22.04 33.71 -20.03
N LEU A 8 -21.08 34.33 -20.70
CA LEU A 8 -20.30 33.69 -21.75
C LEU A 8 -19.45 32.54 -21.21
N SER A 9 -18.81 32.75 -20.05
CA SER A 9 -18.04 31.68 -19.38
C SER A 9 -18.94 30.49 -18.99
N LEU A 10 -20.15 30.77 -18.51
CA LEU A 10 -21.12 29.71 -18.15
C LEU A 10 -21.55 28.91 -19.39
N ILE A 11 -21.82 29.56 -20.52
CA ILE A 11 -22.20 28.92 -21.78
C ILE A 11 -21.06 28.05 -22.30
N ASP A 12 -19.84 28.60 -22.29
CA ASP A 12 -18.64 27.86 -22.75
C ASP A 12 -18.38 26.62 -21.89
N LEU A 13 -18.32 26.80 -20.57
CA LEU A 13 -18.12 25.68 -19.62
C LEU A 13 -19.24 24.63 -19.69
N TRP A 14 -20.49 25.06 -19.88
CA TRP A 14 -21.61 24.15 -20.10
C TRP A 14 -21.43 23.32 -21.37
N GLY A 15 -21.04 23.97 -22.47
CA GLY A 15 -20.77 23.30 -23.74
C GLY A 15 -19.61 22.29 -23.65
N VAL A 16 -18.56 22.64 -22.93
CA VAL A 16 -17.42 21.75 -22.66
C VAL A 16 -17.86 20.57 -21.80
N ASN A 17 -18.56 20.82 -20.69
CA ASN A 17 -19.00 19.76 -19.78
C ASN A 17 -19.89 18.73 -20.46
N LYS A 18 -20.80 19.15 -21.34
CA LYS A 18 -21.65 18.25 -22.12
C LYS A 18 -20.91 17.34 -23.12
N ARG A 19 -19.65 17.67 -23.47
CA ARG A 19 -18.82 16.80 -24.31
C ARG A 19 -18.27 15.61 -23.51
N TYR A 20 -17.99 15.82 -22.22
CA TYR A 20 -17.38 14.84 -21.33
C TYR A 20 -18.40 14.06 -20.50
N LEU A 21 -19.58 14.66 -20.23
CA LEU A 21 -20.62 14.03 -19.41
C LEU A 21 -21.98 14.20 -20.11
N LYS A 22 -22.45 13.12 -20.71
CA LYS A 22 -23.74 13.03 -21.42
C LYS A 22 -24.74 12.22 -20.58
N ASP A 23 -26.03 12.41 -20.87
CA ASP A 23 -27.09 11.65 -20.18
C ASP A 23 -26.92 10.14 -20.33
N SER A 24 -26.33 9.66 -21.44
CA SER A 24 -25.97 8.27 -21.67
C SER A 24 -24.86 7.72 -20.77
N ASP A 25 -24.08 8.59 -20.14
CA ASP A 25 -22.98 8.20 -19.24
C ASP A 25 -23.48 7.93 -17.82
N PHE A 26 -24.74 8.31 -17.54
CA PHE A 26 -25.38 8.02 -16.26
C PHE A 26 -26.05 6.66 -16.28
N VAL A 27 -25.70 5.83 -15.34
CA VAL A 27 -26.33 4.52 -15.11
C VAL A 27 -27.26 4.56 -13.90
N VAL A 28 -28.26 3.71 -13.88
CA VAL A 28 -29.12 3.62 -12.70
C VAL A 28 -28.33 3.10 -11.48
N PRO A 29 -28.59 3.61 -10.28
CA PRO A 29 -27.83 3.23 -9.08
C PRO A 29 -27.78 1.72 -8.81
N ALA A 30 -28.78 0.96 -9.25
CA ALA A 30 -28.82 -0.49 -9.12
C ALA A 30 -27.69 -1.18 -9.90
N GLN A 31 -27.37 -0.70 -11.12
CA GLN A 31 -26.28 -1.25 -11.93
C GLN A 31 -24.92 -1.00 -11.29
N THR A 32 -24.70 0.22 -10.74
CA THR A 32 -23.47 0.53 -10.03
C THR A 32 -23.30 -0.35 -8.78
N ARG A 33 -24.39 -0.55 -8.00
CA ARG A 33 -24.35 -1.44 -6.82
C ARG A 33 -24.02 -2.87 -7.19
N GLN A 34 -24.52 -3.36 -8.30
CA GLN A 34 -24.26 -4.72 -8.77
C GLN A 34 -22.77 -4.95 -9.06
N MET A 35 -22.06 -3.94 -9.58
CA MET A 35 -20.61 -4.04 -9.84
C MET A 35 -19.80 -4.26 -8.55
N PHE A 36 -20.28 -3.79 -7.41
CA PHE A 36 -19.63 -3.91 -6.10
C PHE A 36 -20.27 -4.98 -5.20
N THR A 37 -21.04 -5.91 -5.78
CA THR A 37 -21.60 -7.02 -5.01
C THR A 37 -20.51 -8.04 -4.73
N LEU A 38 -20.44 -8.51 -3.47
CA LEU A 38 -19.52 -9.57 -3.06
C LEU A 38 -19.77 -10.85 -3.84
N THR A 39 -18.73 -11.38 -4.44
CA THR A 39 -18.76 -12.71 -5.06
C THR A 39 -18.66 -13.81 -4.01
N PRO A 40 -19.03 -15.06 -4.32
CA PRO A 40 -18.78 -16.20 -3.43
C PRO A 40 -17.29 -16.34 -3.03
N THR A 41 -16.39 -16.01 -3.96
CA THR A 41 -14.93 -15.99 -3.72
C THR A 41 -14.56 -14.94 -2.65
N ASP A 42 -15.09 -13.73 -2.77
CA ASP A 42 -14.85 -12.66 -1.79
C ASP A 42 -15.37 -13.06 -0.40
N GLN A 43 -16.55 -13.69 -0.35
CA GLN A 43 -17.14 -14.15 0.91
C GLN A 43 -16.27 -15.18 1.63
N VAL A 44 -15.63 -16.09 0.89
CA VAL A 44 -14.68 -17.06 1.46
C VAL A 44 -13.42 -16.35 2.00
N ILE A 45 -12.86 -15.43 1.22
CA ILE A 45 -11.64 -14.70 1.62
C ILE A 45 -11.91 -13.84 2.86
N LEU A 46 -13.07 -13.20 2.96
CA LEU A 46 -13.45 -12.35 4.09
C LEU A 46 -13.74 -13.13 5.39
N GLN A 47 -13.82 -14.48 5.35
CA GLN A 47 -13.88 -15.32 6.55
C GLN A 47 -12.52 -15.48 7.23
N ASP A 48 -11.42 -15.13 6.57
CA ASP A 48 -10.09 -15.15 7.18
C ASP A 48 -9.99 -14.02 8.23
N SER A 49 -9.90 -14.42 9.49
CA SER A 49 -9.82 -13.49 10.64
C SER A 49 -8.45 -12.88 10.86
N THR A 50 -7.47 -13.15 9.98
CA THR A 50 -6.15 -12.52 10.02
C THR A 50 -6.29 -11.02 9.89
N LEU A 51 -5.68 -10.27 10.79
CA LEU A 51 -5.87 -8.83 10.94
C LEU A 51 -5.55 -8.05 9.66
N TYR A 52 -4.51 -8.45 8.94
CA TYR A 52 -4.12 -7.82 7.69
C TYR A 52 -3.38 -8.78 6.77
N TYR A 53 -3.83 -8.84 5.53
CA TYR A 53 -3.19 -9.58 4.43
C TYR A 53 -3.55 -8.92 3.10
N ARG A 54 -2.87 -9.31 2.03
CA ARG A 54 -3.17 -8.84 0.67
C ARG A 54 -3.70 -9.96 -0.20
N VAL A 55 -4.59 -9.56 -1.11
CA VAL A 55 -5.18 -10.42 -2.13
C VAL A 55 -4.54 -10.11 -3.48
N LEU A 56 -4.20 -11.15 -4.23
CA LEU A 56 -3.77 -11.06 -5.62
C LEU A 56 -4.92 -11.52 -6.51
N ASN A 57 -5.56 -10.62 -7.25
CA ASN A 57 -6.59 -11.00 -8.21
C ASN A 57 -5.97 -11.22 -9.60
N MET A 58 -5.99 -12.47 -10.05
CA MET A 58 -5.51 -12.89 -11.37
C MET A 58 -6.64 -13.10 -12.38
N ALA A 59 -7.90 -12.91 -11.96
CA ALA A 59 -9.06 -13.00 -12.83
C ALA A 59 -9.38 -11.67 -13.56
N THR A 60 -8.66 -10.59 -13.19
CA THR A 60 -8.80 -9.26 -13.78
C THR A 60 -7.44 -8.74 -14.24
N SER A 61 -7.40 -7.51 -14.76
CA SER A 61 -6.13 -6.80 -14.98
C SER A 61 -5.56 -6.34 -13.63
N THR A 62 -4.80 -7.19 -12.96
CA THR A 62 -4.32 -7.05 -11.56
C THR A 62 -3.89 -5.63 -11.20
N PHE A 63 -3.09 -4.97 -12.06
CA PHE A 63 -2.52 -3.64 -11.78
C PHE A 63 -3.35 -2.47 -12.34
N ASN A 64 -4.55 -2.75 -12.85
CA ASN A 64 -5.47 -1.76 -13.41
C ASN A 64 -6.93 -1.99 -12.97
N ASP A 65 -7.14 -2.76 -11.90
CA ASP A 65 -8.44 -3.12 -11.36
C ASP A 65 -8.83 -2.15 -10.23
N GLY A 66 -10.05 -1.63 -10.28
CA GLY A 66 -10.64 -0.76 -9.26
C GLY A 66 -11.74 -1.44 -8.43
N ILE A 67 -12.15 -2.67 -8.76
CA ILE A 67 -13.24 -3.39 -8.09
C ILE A 67 -12.72 -4.20 -6.90
N THR A 68 -11.69 -5.01 -7.08
CA THR A 68 -11.12 -5.83 -6.00
C THR A 68 -10.67 -4.98 -4.79
N PRO A 69 -10.05 -3.79 -4.96
CA PRO A 69 -9.68 -2.92 -3.83
C PRO A 69 -10.86 -2.40 -3.00
N TYR A 70 -12.07 -2.50 -3.51
CA TYR A 70 -13.27 -2.10 -2.77
C TYR A 70 -13.55 -3.05 -1.59
N HIS A 71 -13.21 -4.33 -1.73
CA HIS A 71 -13.47 -5.36 -0.72
C HIS A 71 -12.21 -5.85 -0.01
N HIS A 72 -11.05 -5.77 -0.66
CA HIS A 72 -9.81 -6.38 -0.18
C HIS A 72 -8.62 -5.41 -0.22
N LYS A 73 -7.64 -5.62 0.63
CA LYS A 73 -6.30 -5.06 0.44
C LYS A 73 -5.61 -5.85 -0.66
N VAL A 74 -5.09 -5.19 -1.67
CA VAL A 74 -4.60 -5.86 -2.88
C VAL A 74 -3.11 -5.61 -3.15
N ILE A 75 -2.50 -6.56 -3.86
CA ILE A 75 -1.15 -6.40 -4.42
C ILE A 75 -1.18 -5.42 -5.60
N GLY A 76 -2.26 -5.41 -6.37
CA GLY A 76 -2.44 -4.61 -7.56
C GLY A 76 -3.27 -3.34 -7.35
N GLY A 77 -4.24 -3.14 -8.25
CA GLY A 77 -5.14 -2.00 -8.27
C GLY A 77 -4.66 -0.85 -9.16
N TYR A 78 -5.64 -0.03 -9.57
CA TYR A 78 -5.34 1.19 -10.34
C TYR A 78 -4.87 2.31 -9.41
N HIS A 79 -3.73 2.92 -9.71
CA HIS A 79 -3.24 4.10 -9.00
C HIS A 79 -2.48 5.03 -9.96
N ALA A 80 -2.98 6.24 -10.17
CA ALA A 80 -2.38 7.21 -11.09
C ALA A 80 -0.99 7.70 -10.64
N ALA A 81 -0.73 7.73 -9.33
CA ALA A 81 0.55 8.14 -8.73
C ALA A 81 1.32 6.95 -8.13
N LYS A 82 1.38 5.84 -8.85
CA LYS A 82 2.12 4.64 -8.43
C LYS A 82 3.59 4.97 -8.19
N LEU A 83 4.15 4.48 -7.09
CA LEU A 83 5.58 4.64 -6.79
C LEU A 83 6.42 3.97 -7.88
N ARG A 84 7.45 4.68 -8.38
CA ARG A 84 8.33 4.16 -9.45
C ARG A 84 8.95 2.80 -9.05
N ARG A 85 9.45 2.66 -7.82
CA ARG A 85 10.01 1.39 -7.34
C ARG A 85 9.00 0.25 -7.33
N TYR A 86 7.73 0.55 -7.08
CA TYR A 86 6.69 -0.48 -7.14
C TYR A 86 6.41 -0.90 -8.59
N GLN A 87 6.46 0.04 -9.53
CA GLN A 87 6.38 -0.29 -10.97
C GLN A 87 7.58 -1.13 -11.42
N ASP A 88 8.80 -0.76 -11.01
CA ASP A 88 10.00 -1.54 -11.29
C ASP A 88 9.88 -2.98 -10.73
N LEU A 89 9.31 -3.14 -9.53
CA LEU A 89 9.04 -4.45 -8.94
C LEU A 89 8.04 -5.27 -9.76
N ILE A 90 6.98 -4.63 -10.29
CA ILE A 90 6.01 -5.26 -11.19
C ILE A 90 6.72 -5.76 -12.45
N ASP A 91 7.52 -4.90 -13.09
CA ASP A 91 8.15 -5.18 -14.37
C ASP A 91 9.24 -6.26 -14.26
N ARG A 92 10.05 -6.22 -13.18
CA ARG A 92 11.20 -7.11 -13.00
C ARG A 92 10.85 -8.45 -12.34
N HIS A 93 9.86 -8.48 -11.43
CA HIS A 93 9.55 -9.67 -10.62
C HIS A 93 8.08 -10.10 -10.70
N LEU A 94 7.11 -9.23 -10.32
CA LEU A 94 5.75 -9.68 -10.06
C LEU A 94 5.08 -10.28 -11.29
N THR A 95 5.26 -9.70 -12.47
CA THR A 95 4.65 -10.22 -13.71
C THR A 95 5.12 -11.65 -14.02
N ARG A 96 6.42 -11.93 -13.87
CA ARG A 96 6.98 -13.26 -14.04
C ARG A 96 6.52 -14.23 -12.96
N GLU A 97 6.53 -13.78 -11.71
CA GLU A 97 6.12 -14.60 -10.56
C GLU A 97 4.63 -14.93 -10.59
N MET A 98 3.77 -14.05 -11.10
CA MET A 98 2.35 -14.37 -11.34
C MET A 98 2.19 -15.55 -12.31
N GLY A 99 2.98 -15.59 -13.38
CA GLY A 99 2.99 -16.73 -14.30
C GLY A 99 3.45 -18.02 -13.62
N ALA A 100 4.52 -17.97 -12.82
CA ALA A 100 5.02 -19.11 -12.05
C ALA A 100 3.98 -19.58 -11.01
N LEU A 101 3.34 -18.66 -10.31
CA LEU A 101 2.29 -18.93 -9.33
C LEU A 101 1.08 -19.60 -10.01
N GLN A 102 0.67 -19.14 -11.18
CA GLN A 102 -0.42 -19.76 -11.95
C GLN A 102 -0.08 -21.21 -12.30
N GLN A 103 1.12 -21.49 -12.78
CA GLN A 103 1.57 -22.85 -13.09
C GLN A 103 1.62 -23.72 -11.82
N ALA A 104 2.10 -23.16 -10.70
CA ALA A 104 2.13 -23.84 -9.43
C ALA A 104 0.73 -24.22 -8.93
N ILE A 105 -0.26 -23.34 -9.04
CA ILE A 105 -1.65 -23.60 -8.68
C ILE A 105 -2.25 -24.71 -9.58
N ILE A 106 -2.02 -24.65 -10.89
CA ILE A 106 -2.51 -25.67 -11.83
C ILE A 106 -1.88 -27.04 -11.52
N SER A 107 -0.57 -27.11 -11.37
CA SER A 107 0.15 -28.36 -11.06
C SER A 107 -0.17 -28.92 -9.67
N GLY A 108 -0.50 -28.06 -8.72
CA GLY A 108 -0.94 -28.42 -7.36
C GLY A 108 -2.43 -28.78 -7.26
N GLY A 109 -3.15 -28.89 -8.38
CA GLY A 109 -4.58 -29.22 -8.39
C GLY A 109 -5.46 -28.14 -7.72
N GLY A 110 -5.08 -26.87 -7.83
CA GLY A 110 -5.78 -25.76 -7.20
C GLY A 110 -5.27 -25.40 -5.80
N ARG A 111 -4.17 -26.02 -5.34
CA ARG A 111 -3.59 -25.83 -4.00
C ARG A 111 -2.10 -25.53 -4.09
N LEU A 112 -1.56 -24.91 -3.04
CA LEU A 112 -0.15 -24.52 -2.95
C LEU A 112 0.60 -25.19 -1.80
N ASP A 113 -0.05 -26.03 -0.99
CA ASP A 113 0.55 -26.65 0.21
C ASP A 113 1.77 -27.53 -0.10
N SER A 114 1.80 -28.18 -1.25
CA SER A 114 2.88 -29.10 -1.68
C SER A 114 3.84 -28.46 -2.71
N VAL A 115 3.67 -27.19 -3.00
CA VAL A 115 4.47 -26.48 -4.03
C VAL A 115 5.60 -25.71 -3.35
N ASN A 116 6.78 -25.65 -3.99
CA ASN A 116 7.84 -24.77 -3.53
C ASN A 116 7.49 -23.30 -3.83
N GLY A 117 7.44 -22.46 -2.79
CA GLY A 117 7.12 -21.02 -2.87
C GLY A 117 8.25 -20.13 -3.38
N ASP A 118 9.45 -20.68 -3.68
CA ASP A 118 10.62 -19.88 -4.07
C ASP A 118 10.45 -19.21 -5.44
N SER A 119 9.64 -19.79 -6.33
CA SER A 119 9.39 -19.26 -7.66
C SER A 119 8.49 -18.01 -7.67
N PHE A 120 7.87 -17.66 -6.54
CA PHE A 120 7.03 -16.48 -6.36
C PHE A 120 7.27 -15.78 -5.00
N LYS A 121 8.54 -15.77 -4.57
CA LYS A 121 8.95 -15.27 -3.25
C LYS A 121 8.75 -13.75 -3.06
N VAL A 122 8.79 -12.97 -4.14
CA VAL A 122 8.53 -11.52 -4.06
C VAL A 122 7.04 -11.24 -3.84
N LEU A 123 6.16 -12.04 -4.43
CA LEU A 123 4.72 -12.03 -4.08
C LEU A 123 4.50 -12.44 -2.62
N ASN A 124 5.26 -13.44 -2.12
CA ASN A 124 5.16 -13.90 -0.74
C ASN A 124 5.60 -12.82 0.26
N MET A 125 6.68 -12.08 -0.02
CA MET A 125 7.15 -11.00 0.86
C MET A 125 6.18 -9.80 0.90
N LEU A 126 5.34 -9.64 -0.13
CA LEU A 126 4.26 -8.65 -0.14
C LEU A 126 3.01 -9.13 0.63
N ASN A 127 3.10 -10.25 1.34
CA ASN A 127 1.99 -10.85 2.09
C ASN A 127 0.76 -11.18 1.22
N SER A 128 1.00 -11.74 0.01
CA SER A 128 -0.05 -12.22 -0.88
C SER A 128 -0.64 -13.52 -0.35
N ARG A 129 -1.58 -13.42 0.59
CA ARG A 129 -2.12 -14.55 1.35
C ARG A 129 -3.24 -15.27 0.61
N TRP A 130 -4.02 -14.54 -0.18
CA TRP A 130 -5.09 -15.09 -0.99
C TRP A 130 -4.92 -14.71 -2.45
N ILE A 131 -5.21 -15.67 -3.33
CA ILE A 131 -5.19 -15.47 -4.78
C ILE A 131 -6.60 -15.73 -5.31
N ILE A 132 -7.12 -14.82 -6.13
CA ILE A 132 -8.37 -15.01 -6.87
C ILE A 132 -8.00 -15.50 -8.26
N MET A 133 -8.38 -16.74 -8.58
CA MET A 133 -8.11 -17.38 -9.87
C MET A 133 -9.36 -17.41 -10.74
N PRO A 134 -9.23 -17.17 -12.05
CA PRO A 134 -10.36 -17.38 -12.98
C PRO A 134 -10.64 -18.88 -13.16
N THR A 135 -11.91 -19.22 -13.39
CA THR A 135 -12.33 -20.56 -13.78
C THR A 135 -12.76 -20.61 -15.24
N GLN A 136 -12.75 -21.81 -15.84
CA GLN A 136 -13.18 -22.01 -17.25
C GLN A 136 -14.66 -21.62 -17.48
N GLY A 137 -15.49 -21.63 -16.43
CA GLY A 137 -16.91 -21.25 -16.50
C GLY A 137 -17.18 -19.75 -16.33
N GLY A 138 -16.14 -18.88 -16.34
CA GLY A 138 -16.29 -17.42 -16.19
C GLY A 138 -16.48 -16.95 -14.74
N GLY A 139 -16.38 -17.86 -13.78
CA GLY A 139 -16.37 -17.52 -12.34
C GLY A 139 -14.94 -17.35 -11.80
N THR A 140 -14.84 -17.24 -10.47
CA THR A 140 -13.55 -17.19 -9.74
C THR A 140 -13.54 -18.21 -8.60
N LEU A 141 -12.33 -18.57 -8.16
CA LEU A 141 -12.13 -19.37 -6.96
C LEU A 141 -11.01 -18.77 -6.11
N PRO A 142 -11.11 -18.86 -4.76
CA PRO A 142 -10.07 -18.42 -3.86
C PRO A 142 -9.02 -19.53 -3.68
N VAL A 143 -7.75 -19.17 -3.76
CA VAL A 143 -6.62 -20.06 -3.46
C VAL A 143 -5.84 -19.48 -2.30
N PHE A 144 -5.70 -20.25 -1.23
CA PHE A 144 -4.89 -19.89 -0.07
C PHE A 144 -3.40 -20.07 -0.38
N ASN A 145 -2.58 -19.09 -0.02
CA ASN A 145 -1.13 -19.14 -0.16
C ASN A 145 -0.45 -19.33 1.20
N PRO A 146 -0.01 -20.54 1.56
CA PRO A 146 0.68 -20.82 2.81
C PRO A 146 2.10 -20.24 2.84
N HIS A 147 2.64 -19.81 1.69
CA HIS A 147 3.99 -19.26 1.57
C HIS A 147 4.07 -17.75 1.84
N ALA A 148 2.94 -17.04 1.99
CA ALA A 148 2.95 -15.64 2.37
C ALA A 148 3.77 -15.42 3.65
N MET A 149 4.61 -14.37 3.67
CA MET A 149 5.55 -14.14 4.77
C MET A 149 4.94 -13.44 5.98
N GLY A 150 3.65 -13.07 5.90
CA GLY A 150 2.96 -12.36 6.97
C GLY A 150 3.26 -10.86 6.95
N ASN A 151 2.95 -10.20 8.06
CA ASN A 151 3.05 -8.74 8.18
C ASN A 151 4.45 -8.27 8.54
N ALA A 152 5.21 -9.09 9.28
CA ALA A 152 6.59 -8.82 9.63
C ALA A 152 7.31 -10.12 10.00
N TRP A 153 8.64 -10.14 9.83
CA TRP A 153 9.51 -11.25 10.22
C TRP A 153 10.93 -10.74 10.50
N PHE A 154 11.68 -11.48 11.32
CA PHE A 154 13.10 -11.23 11.54
C PHE A 154 13.95 -11.93 10.49
N VAL A 155 15.06 -11.30 10.09
CA VAL A 155 16.03 -11.86 9.14
C VAL A 155 17.36 -12.15 9.81
N ASN A 156 18.10 -13.12 9.24
CA ASN A 156 19.37 -13.59 9.76
C ASN A 156 20.52 -12.67 9.39
N ASN A 157 20.39 -11.95 8.28
CA ASN A 157 21.45 -11.10 7.75
C ASN A 157 20.87 -10.00 6.84
N ILE A 158 21.70 -9.00 6.53
CA ILE A 158 21.41 -7.97 5.55
C ILE A 158 22.60 -7.83 4.59
N ARG A 159 22.28 -7.80 3.28
CA ARG A 159 23.24 -7.54 2.22
C ARG A 159 23.12 -6.07 1.78
N PHE A 160 24.24 -5.33 1.84
CA PHE A 160 24.29 -4.00 1.27
C PHE A 160 24.79 -4.05 -0.17
N VAL A 161 24.16 -3.22 -1.02
CA VAL A 161 24.47 -3.10 -2.45
C VAL A 161 24.65 -1.62 -2.82
N GLU A 162 25.40 -1.36 -3.90
CA GLU A 162 25.78 0.00 -4.29
C GLU A 162 24.71 0.69 -5.16
N SER A 163 23.80 -0.07 -5.76
CA SER A 163 22.82 0.46 -6.72
C SER A 163 21.42 -0.11 -6.53
N ALA A 164 20.42 0.61 -7.06
CA ALA A 164 19.04 0.17 -7.07
C ALA A 164 18.84 -1.06 -8.00
N ASP A 165 19.62 -1.17 -9.08
CA ASP A 165 19.57 -2.32 -9.97
C ASP A 165 20.09 -3.58 -9.27
N GLU A 166 21.20 -3.49 -8.53
CA GLU A 166 21.68 -4.61 -7.72
C GLU A 166 20.67 -4.98 -6.61
N GLU A 167 20.01 -3.98 -5.99
CA GLU A 167 19.01 -4.22 -4.94
C GLU A 167 17.82 -5.04 -5.49
N ILE A 168 17.28 -4.66 -6.65
CA ILE A 168 16.13 -5.37 -7.23
C ILE A 168 16.53 -6.75 -7.80
N GLU A 169 17.68 -6.88 -8.43
CA GLU A 169 18.16 -8.17 -8.96
C GLU A 169 18.44 -9.18 -7.83
N ALA A 170 18.95 -8.72 -6.68
CA ALA A 170 19.21 -9.57 -5.52
C ALA A 170 17.95 -10.30 -5.02
N LEU A 171 16.75 -9.69 -5.17
CA LEU A 171 15.49 -10.32 -4.76
C LEU A 171 15.26 -11.69 -5.43
N GLY A 172 15.74 -11.85 -6.66
CA GLY A 172 15.65 -13.10 -7.39
C GLY A 172 16.54 -14.23 -6.86
N SER A 173 17.61 -13.90 -6.12
CA SER A 173 18.67 -14.85 -5.74
C SER A 173 18.74 -15.18 -4.25
N ILE A 174 18.26 -14.31 -3.36
CA ILE A 174 18.33 -14.49 -1.90
C ILE A 174 17.10 -15.21 -1.35
N ASP A 175 17.23 -15.81 -0.16
CA ASP A 175 16.11 -16.30 0.63
C ASP A 175 15.53 -15.12 1.44
N LEU A 176 14.45 -14.50 0.94
CA LEU A 176 13.82 -13.33 1.54
C LEU A 176 13.25 -13.56 2.96
N ARG A 177 13.13 -14.81 3.40
CA ARG A 177 12.78 -15.13 4.80
C ARG A 177 13.95 -14.99 5.75
N LYS A 178 15.18 -15.12 5.24
CA LYS A 178 16.40 -15.15 6.04
C LYS A 178 17.33 -13.99 5.80
N GLU A 179 17.26 -13.39 4.62
CA GLU A 179 18.17 -12.31 4.19
C GLU A 179 17.38 -11.14 3.66
N ALA A 180 17.76 -9.93 4.08
CA ALA A 180 17.31 -8.68 3.47
C ALA A 180 18.40 -8.11 2.58
N VAL A 181 18.01 -7.32 1.59
CA VAL A 181 18.94 -6.50 0.79
C VAL A 181 18.59 -5.03 0.94
N ALA A 182 19.59 -4.16 1.04
CA ALA A 182 19.42 -2.73 1.16
C ALA A 182 20.51 -1.96 0.40
N ASP A 183 20.17 -0.76 -0.01
CA ASP A 183 21.10 0.22 -0.54
C ASP A 183 22.11 0.65 0.57
N LYS A 184 23.38 0.68 0.25
CA LYS A 184 24.49 0.99 1.19
C LYS A 184 24.32 2.30 1.95
N LYS A 185 23.58 3.26 1.41
CA LYS A 185 23.25 4.50 2.13
C LYS A 185 22.53 4.30 3.46
N PHE A 186 21.90 3.14 3.67
CA PHE A 186 21.24 2.77 4.93
C PHE A 186 22.19 2.08 5.93
N GLU A 187 23.39 1.68 5.52
CA GLU A 187 24.39 1.04 6.39
C GLU A 187 24.68 1.84 7.66
N PRO A 188 24.77 3.20 7.62
CA PRO A 188 25.00 3.99 8.84
C PRO A 188 23.91 3.80 9.92
N LEU A 189 22.68 3.43 9.56
CA LEU A 189 21.60 3.17 10.52
C LEU A 189 21.82 1.88 11.34
N LEU A 190 22.76 1.02 10.92
CA LEU A 190 23.12 -0.21 11.60
C LEU A 190 24.48 -0.11 12.31
N GLN A 191 25.06 1.10 12.42
CA GLN A 191 26.33 1.26 13.13
C GLN A 191 26.20 0.83 14.59
N GLY A 192 27.08 -0.11 14.99
CA GLY A 192 27.08 -0.68 16.34
C GLY A 192 26.11 -1.85 16.54
N VAL A 193 25.29 -2.20 15.54
CA VAL A 193 24.39 -3.34 15.58
C VAL A 193 24.92 -4.44 14.66
N GLN A 194 25.22 -5.60 15.23
CA GLN A 194 25.62 -6.78 14.46
C GLN A 194 24.40 -7.67 14.21
N ILE A 195 23.87 -7.64 12.99
CA ILE A 195 22.79 -8.54 12.60
C ILE A 195 23.34 -9.98 12.51
N THR A 196 22.80 -10.85 13.32
CA THR A 196 23.14 -12.27 13.38
C THR A 196 21.87 -13.09 13.15
N PRO A 197 21.98 -14.42 12.87
CA PRO A 197 20.80 -15.25 12.63
C PRO A 197 19.74 -15.08 13.71
N ALA A 198 18.50 -14.79 13.31
CA ALA A 198 17.40 -14.58 14.24
C ALA A 198 17.21 -15.78 15.17
N ASP A 199 16.90 -15.52 16.43
CA ASP A 199 16.60 -16.58 17.38
C ASP A 199 15.23 -17.18 17.08
N SER A 200 15.11 -18.50 17.14
CA SER A 200 13.84 -19.20 16.87
C SER A 200 12.74 -18.90 17.90
N ALA A 201 13.11 -18.37 19.07
CA ALA A 201 12.18 -17.93 20.11
C ALA A 201 11.78 -16.44 19.95
N SER A 202 12.44 -15.69 19.06
CA SER A 202 12.04 -14.34 18.74
C SER A 202 10.79 -14.32 17.87
N PHE A 203 9.90 -13.36 18.11
CA PHE A 203 8.73 -13.16 17.27
C PHE A 203 8.42 -11.67 17.08
N ILE A 204 7.72 -11.39 16.01
CA ILE A 204 7.10 -10.09 15.73
C ILE A 204 5.74 -10.32 15.09
N ARG A 205 4.71 -9.66 15.58
CA ARG A 205 3.33 -9.80 15.09
C ARG A 205 2.59 -8.47 15.06
N LEU A 206 1.75 -8.27 14.07
CA LEU A 206 0.81 -7.17 14.00
C LEU A 206 -0.33 -7.39 15.00
N THR A 207 -0.63 -6.39 15.84
CA THR A 207 -1.69 -6.44 16.86
C THR A 207 -2.81 -5.46 16.58
N GLU A 208 -2.52 -4.34 15.91
CA GLU A 208 -3.52 -3.38 15.45
C GLU A 208 -3.19 -2.92 14.04
N TYR A 209 -4.25 -2.69 13.24
CA TYR A 209 -4.14 -2.21 11.87
C TYR A 209 -5.21 -1.18 11.54
N ASP A 210 -4.77 -0.03 11.03
CA ASP A 210 -5.58 0.91 10.28
C ASP A 210 -4.75 1.43 9.08
N SER A 211 -5.37 2.18 8.18
CA SER A 211 -4.72 2.72 6.98
C SER A 211 -3.54 3.64 7.27
N ASP A 212 -3.56 4.35 8.38
CA ASP A 212 -2.55 5.33 8.83
C ASP A 212 -1.87 4.94 10.16
N TYR A 213 -2.19 3.77 10.70
CA TYR A 213 -1.71 3.34 12.00
C TYR A 213 -1.53 1.83 12.09
N LEU A 214 -0.36 1.40 12.56
CA LEU A 214 -0.03 -0.02 12.76
C LEU A 214 0.71 -0.18 14.08
N ILE A 215 0.32 -1.20 14.86
CA ILE A 215 1.05 -1.61 16.06
C ILE A 215 1.53 -3.06 15.88
N TYR A 216 2.79 -3.26 16.25
CA TYR A 216 3.39 -4.58 16.33
C TYR A 216 3.88 -4.82 17.75
N GLU A 217 3.71 -6.04 18.22
CA GLU A 217 4.42 -6.58 19.38
C GLU A 217 5.61 -7.39 18.90
N ALA A 218 6.74 -7.22 19.54
CA ALA A 218 7.95 -7.99 19.30
C ALA A 218 8.52 -8.52 20.62
N ASP A 219 9.13 -9.70 20.58
CA ASP A 219 10.00 -10.25 21.64
C ASP A 219 11.29 -10.71 20.96
N ALA A 220 12.30 -9.87 20.97
CA ALA A 220 13.61 -10.12 20.35
C ALA A 220 14.59 -10.64 21.39
N LYS A 221 15.28 -11.75 21.11
CA LYS A 221 16.23 -12.36 22.06
C LYS A 221 17.62 -11.72 22.01
N LYS A 222 17.81 -10.80 21.09
CA LYS A 222 18.96 -9.92 20.87
C LYS A 222 18.54 -8.80 19.94
N ASP A 223 19.45 -7.91 19.58
CA ASP A 223 19.18 -6.92 18.52
C ASP A 223 18.95 -7.64 17.19
N GLU A 224 17.77 -7.49 16.59
CA GLU A 224 17.37 -8.21 15.39
C GLU A 224 16.81 -7.24 14.35
N LEU A 225 17.04 -7.54 13.06
CA LEU A 225 16.46 -6.77 11.96
C LEU A 225 15.09 -7.36 11.58
N ALA A 226 14.05 -6.59 11.78
CA ALA A 226 12.70 -6.90 11.32
C ALA A 226 12.47 -6.32 9.91
N VAL A 227 11.86 -7.12 9.05
CA VAL A 227 11.30 -6.71 7.75
C VAL A 227 9.77 -6.69 7.86
N PHE A 228 9.15 -5.63 7.38
CA PHE A 228 7.70 -5.45 7.38
C PHE A 228 7.19 -5.48 5.94
N SER A 229 6.10 -6.19 5.69
CA SER A 229 5.45 -6.24 4.36
C SER A 229 4.86 -4.92 3.90
N GLU A 230 5.15 -3.82 4.59
CA GLU A 230 4.67 -2.49 4.28
C GLU A 230 5.61 -1.76 3.30
N ILE A 231 5.02 -1.04 2.35
CA ILE A 231 5.79 -0.27 1.37
C ILE A 231 6.51 0.89 2.07
N TYR A 232 7.81 0.99 1.84
CA TYR A 232 8.64 2.07 2.37
C TYR A 232 8.25 3.41 1.73
N TYR A 233 7.78 4.31 2.57
CA TYR A 233 7.50 5.69 2.20
C TYR A 233 7.95 6.61 3.36
N PRO A 234 9.08 7.33 3.23
CA PRO A 234 9.67 8.04 4.37
C PRO A 234 8.94 9.35 4.73
N LYS A 235 8.09 9.86 3.83
CA LYS A 235 7.40 11.14 4.02
C LYS A 235 6.09 10.94 4.78
N GLY A 236 6.09 11.26 6.07
CA GLY A 236 4.89 11.29 6.89
C GLY A 236 4.74 10.13 7.87
N TRP A 237 5.36 8.98 7.65
CA TRP A 237 5.39 7.91 8.63
C TRP A 237 6.32 8.24 9.78
N GLN A 238 5.82 8.20 10.99
CA GLN A 238 6.54 8.31 12.25
C GLN A 238 6.61 6.92 12.88
N ILE A 239 7.81 6.51 13.27
CA ILE A 239 8.04 5.20 13.86
C ILE A 239 8.52 5.38 15.29
N THR A 240 7.96 4.58 16.20
CA THR A 240 8.44 4.54 17.58
C THR A 240 8.59 3.10 18.05
N ILE A 241 9.58 2.86 18.92
CA ILE A 241 9.72 1.66 19.74
C ILE A 241 9.50 2.11 21.18
N ASP A 242 8.49 1.57 21.87
CA ASP A 242 8.09 1.96 23.23
C ASP A 242 7.91 3.47 23.40
N GLY A 243 7.32 4.11 22.38
CA GLY A 243 7.11 5.56 22.36
C GLY A 243 8.35 6.40 22.04
N LYS A 244 9.55 5.82 21.91
CA LYS A 244 10.77 6.51 21.52
C LYS A 244 10.91 6.51 19.99
N PRO A 245 11.26 7.65 19.37
CA PRO A 245 11.48 7.70 17.93
C PRO A 245 12.52 6.69 17.46
N ALA A 246 12.22 6.03 16.35
CA ALA A 246 13.10 5.08 15.67
C ALA A 246 13.17 5.38 14.17
N GLU A 247 14.28 5.03 13.53
CA GLU A 247 14.48 5.26 12.10
C GLU A 247 14.33 3.96 11.33
N MET A 248 13.47 4.00 10.28
CA MET A 248 13.31 2.86 9.37
C MET A 248 14.28 2.95 8.20
N LEU A 249 14.78 1.80 7.78
CA LEU A 249 15.51 1.66 6.52
C LEU A 249 14.59 1.07 5.44
N ARG A 250 14.94 1.30 4.16
CA ARG A 250 14.32 0.57 3.07
C ARG A 250 15.09 -0.71 2.85
N VAL A 251 14.38 -1.83 2.82
CA VAL A 251 14.90 -3.16 2.51
C VAL A 251 14.11 -3.80 1.37
N ASN A 252 14.69 -4.79 0.74
CA ASN A 252 14.05 -5.59 -0.30
C ASN A 252 13.40 -4.71 -1.38
N TYR A 253 14.12 -3.65 -1.77
CA TYR A 253 13.76 -2.67 -2.80
C TYR A 253 12.57 -1.76 -2.44
N THR A 254 11.55 -2.27 -1.76
CA THR A 254 10.28 -1.55 -1.50
C THR A 254 9.76 -1.64 -0.09
N LEU A 255 10.31 -2.52 0.77
CA LEU A 255 9.77 -2.79 2.10
C LEU A 255 10.43 -1.94 3.19
N ARG A 256 9.82 -1.94 4.38
CA ARG A 256 10.37 -1.28 5.57
C ARG A 256 11.23 -2.27 6.36
N GLY A 257 12.36 -1.80 6.86
CA GLY A 257 13.19 -2.51 7.82
C GLY A 257 13.35 -1.68 9.09
N LEU A 258 13.50 -2.33 10.23
CA LEU A 258 13.73 -1.70 11.52
C LEU A 258 14.58 -2.61 12.39
N VAL A 259 15.60 -2.05 13.03
CA VAL A 259 16.33 -2.75 14.10
C VAL A 259 15.47 -2.73 15.35
N VAL A 260 15.16 -3.91 15.87
CA VAL A 260 14.42 -4.13 17.12
C VAL A 260 15.45 -4.53 18.18
N PRO A 261 15.62 -3.75 19.27
CA PRO A 261 16.53 -4.09 20.35
C PRO A 261 16.14 -5.41 21.05
N GLU A 262 17.07 -5.96 21.82
CA GLU A 262 16.77 -7.09 22.70
C GLU A 262 15.66 -6.74 23.70
N GLY A 263 14.67 -7.63 23.83
CA GLY A 263 13.57 -7.50 24.78
C GLY A 263 12.18 -7.54 24.14
N LYS A 264 11.19 -7.20 24.96
CA LYS A 264 9.79 -7.05 24.54
C LYS A 264 9.50 -5.60 24.21
N HIS A 265 8.95 -5.38 23.03
CA HIS A 265 8.75 -4.03 22.50
C HIS A 265 7.38 -3.87 21.84
N ILE A 266 6.85 -2.66 21.93
CA ILE A 266 5.70 -2.18 21.14
C ILE A 266 6.25 -1.25 20.06
N ILE A 267 6.07 -1.63 18.81
CA ILE A 267 6.49 -0.86 17.64
C ILE A 267 5.27 -0.22 17.02
N THR A 268 5.28 1.10 16.89
CA THR A 268 4.16 1.86 16.32
C THR A 268 4.61 2.55 15.05
N PHE A 269 3.84 2.38 13.98
CA PHE A 269 3.93 3.20 12.76
C PHE A 269 2.69 4.08 12.70
N ARG A 270 2.87 5.39 12.57
CA ARG A 270 1.79 6.37 12.44
C ARG A 270 2.05 7.29 11.26
N PHE A 271 1.07 7.41 10.37
CA PHE A 271 1.15 8.33 9.25
C PHE A 271 0.58 9.70 9.64
N ASP A 272 1.47 10.68 9.79
CA ASP A 272 1.10 12.04 10.20
C ASP A 272 2.04 13.07 9.53
N PRO A 273 1.84 13.33 8.23
CA PRO A 273 2.69 14.24 7.50
C PRO A 273 2.44 15.71 7.88
N LYS A 274 3.48 16.38 8.40
CA LYS A 274 3.43 17.81 8.76
C LYS A 274 2.98 18.72 7.61
N SER A 275 3.25 18.33 6.36
CA SER A 275 2.83 19.08 5.17
C SER A 275 1.32 19.23 5.08
N ILE A 276 0.53 18.20 5.40
CA ILE A 276 -0.94 18.26 5.39
C ILE A 276 -1.43 19.31 6.39
N ARG A 277 -0.95 19.27 7.63
CA ARG A 277 -1.36 20.25 8.66
C ARG A 277 -1.05 21.69 8.26
N ILE A 278 0.11 21.93 7.65
CA ILE A 278 0.51 23.27 7.18
C ILE A 278 -0.36 23.71 6.02
N THR A 279 -0.56 22.85 5.01
CA THR A 279 -1.37 23.19 3.85
C THR A 279 -2.84 23.42 4.20
N ASP A 280 -3.40 22.61 5.10
CA ASP A 280 -4.77 22.81 5.61
C ASP A 280 -4.91 24.15 6.33
N SER A 281 -3.94 24.51 7.18
CA SER A 281 -3.93 25.79 7.88
C SER A 281 -3.91 26.98 6.90
N ILE A 282 -3.09 26.89 5.85
CA ILE A 282 -3.01 27.89 4.80
C ILE A 282 -4.33 27.97 4.02
N ALA A 283 -4.92 26.82 3.67
CA ALA A 283 -6.19 26.76 2.93
C ALA A 283 -7.34 27.39 3.73
N TYR A 284 -7.46 27.05 5.02
CA TYR A 284 -8.47 27.66 5.89
C TYR A 284 -8.26 29.16 6.08
N ALA A 285 -7.01 29.61 6.25
CA ALA A 285 -6.71 31.05 6.33
C ALA A 285 -7.09 31.79 5.02
N ALA A 286 -6.78 31.22 3.87
CA ALA A 286 -7.15 31.79 2.57
C ALA A 286 -8.67 31.84 2.40
N LEU A 287 -9.39 30.77 2.77
CA LEU A 287 -10.86 30.73 2.74
C LEU A 287 -11.46 31.81 3.64
N LEU A 288 -10.96 31.99 4.86
CA LEU A 288 -11.40 33.02 5.79
C LEU A 288 -11.21 34.41 5.19
N ILE A 289 -10.04 34.71 4.60
CA ILE A 289 -9.75 35.98 3.94
C ILE A 289 -10.74 36.25 2.79
N MET A 290 -11.01 35.21 1.97
CA MET A 290 -11.99 35.34 0.88
C MET A 290 -13.40 35.67 1.40
N LEU A 291 -13.85 34.98 2.44
CA LEU A 291 -15.16 35.20 3.07
C LEU A 291 -15.27 36.61 3.66
N LEU A 292 -14.25 37.04 4.41
CA LEU A 292 -14.21 38.40 4.98
C LEU A 292 -14.21 39.48 3.90
N THR A 293 -13.47 39.25 2.81
CA THR A 293 -13.44 40.21 1.66
C THR A 293 -14.80 40.25 0.98
N ALA A 294 -15.44 39.11 0.75
CA ALA A 294 -16.79 39.06 0.19
C ALA A 294 -17.81 39.77 1.09
N LEU A 295 -17.77 39.52 2.39
CA LEU A 295 -18.63 40.18 3.38
C LEU A 295 -18.41 41.71 3.39
N TYR A 296 -17.16 42.14 3.41
CA TYR A 296 -16.81 43.56 3.33
C TYR A 296 -17.39 44.22 2.09
N LEU A 297 -17.24 43.62 0.90
CA LEU A 297 -17.76 44.12 -0.35
C LEU A 297 -19.29 44.19 -0.36
N ILE A 298 -19.98 43.18 0.20
CA ILE A 298 -21.44 43.19 0.36
C ILE A 298 -21.88 44.35 1.26
N LEU A 299 -21.28 44.47 2.43
CA LEU A 299 -21.62 45.51 3.41
C LEU A 299 -21.36 46.92 2.83
N ARG A 300 -20.24 47.11 2.12
CA ARG A 300 -19.91 48.36 1.44
C ARG A 300 -20.94 48.72 0.37
N ASN A 301 -21.37 47.72 -0.45
CA ASN A 301 -22.39 47.96 -1.49
C ASN A 301 -23.77 48.25 -0.90
N VAL A 302 -24.15 47.60 0.22
CA VAL A 302 -25.42 47.91 0.92
C VAL A 302 -25.40 49.34 1.49
N LYS A 303 -24.28 49.76 2.07
CA LYS A 303 -24.12 51.13 2.60
C LYS A 303 -24.21 52.15 1.52
N ARG A 304 -23.55 51.96 0.35
CA ARG A 304 -23.56 52.84 -0.79
C ARG A 304 -24.92 52.97 -1.49
N LYS A 305 -25.84 52.04 -1.31
CA LYS A 305 -27.21 52.09 -1.82
C LYS A 305 -28.18 52.80 -0.87
N ARG A 306 -27.77 53.08 0.36
CA ARG A 306 -28.57 53.76 1.39
C ARG A 306 -28.23 55.27 1.47
N GLU A 307 -27.11 55.67 0.90
CA GLU A 307 -26.71 57.05 0.65
C GLU A 307 -27.12 57.47 -0.78
#